data_105e7a52b86dcf88b7255591744676ff
#
_entry.id   105e7a52b86dcf88b7255591744676ff
#
_cell.length_a   1.000
_cell.length_b   1.000
_cell.length_c   1.000
_cell.angle_alpha   90.00
_cell.angle_beta   90.00
_cell.angle_gamma   90.00
#
_symmetry.space_group_name_H-M   'P 1'
#
loop_
_entity.id
_entity.type
_entity.pdbx_description
1 polymer ?
#
loop_
_entity_poly.entity_id
_entity_poly.type
_entity_poly.pdbx_seq_one_letter_code
_entity_poly.pdbx_strand_id
1 'polypeptide(L)'
;MKNLVVLTGAGMSAESGISTFRDAGGLWDRYPVEQVATPEGYQRDPALVINFYNERRKQLLEVKPTRGHELLAELEKNFHVTVVTQNIDNLHERAGSSHIIHLHGELTKVCSSRDPHNPHYIKELKPEEYEVKMGDKAGDGTQLRPFIVWFGEAVPEIETAIQYVEKADIFVIIGTSLNVYPAAGLLHYVPRGAEVYLIDPKPVDTHTSRSIHVIQKGASEGVAELKQLLGV
;
A
#
# COMPACT_ATOMS: atom_id res chain seq x y z
N MET A 1 10.92 -22.62 -6.90
CA MET A 1 10.72 -21.27 -7.45
C MET A 1 11.46 -20.30 -6.54
N LYS A 2 12.03 -19.19 -7.10
CA LYS A 2 12.65 -18.12 -6.30
C LYS A 2 11.58 -17.29 -5.60
N ASN A 3 11.93 -16.71 -4.46
CA ASN A 3 11.08 -15.74 -3.74
C ASN A 3 11.27 -14.35 -4.34
N LEU A 4 10.19 -13.77 -4.84
CA LEU A 4 10.15 -12.42 -5.37
C LEU A 4 9.28 -11.56 -4.45
N VAL A 5 9.89 -10.60 -3.77
CA VAL A 5 9.18 -9.69 -2.86
C VAL A 5 9.09 -8.31 -3.50
N VAL A 6 7.90 -7.75 -3.54
CA VAL A 6 7.62 -6.47 -4.19
C VAL A 6 7.13 -5.46 -3.13
N LEU A 7 7.87 -4.38 -2.93
CA LEU A 7 7.42 -3.24 -2.13
C LEU A 7 6.75 -2.21 -3.06
N THR A 8 5.46 -1.95 -2.87
CA THR A 8 4.73 -0.98 -3.68
C THR A 8 4.29 0.24 -2.88
N GLY A 9 4.25 1.39 -3.54
CA GLY A 9 3.70 2.64 -3.03
C GLY A 9 2.70 3.26 -4.01
N ALA A 10 2.30 4.51 -3.77
CA ALA A 10 1.22 5.19 -4.49
C ALA A 10 1.44 5.26 -6.02
N GLY A 11 2.68 5.29 -6.48
CA GLY A 11 3.02 5.27 -7.91
C GLY A 11 2.56 4.00 -8.62
N MET A 12 2.38 2.88 -7.89
CA MET A 12 1.83 1.64 -8.44
C MET A 12 0.38 1.82 -8.92
N SER A 13 -0.41 2.62 -8.20
CA SER A 13 -1.83 2.86 -8.47
C SER A 13 -2.10 4.17 -9.22
N ALA A 14 -1.06 4.96 -9.53
CA ALA A 14 -1.21 6.26 -10.18
C ALA A 14 -1.90 6.16 -11.56
N GLU A 15 -1.54 5.15 -12.35
CA GLU A 15 -2.13 4.91 -13.68
C GLU A 15 -3.62 4.47 -13.60
N SER A 16 -4.12 4.06 -12.45
CA SER A 16 -5.54 3.80 -12.21
C SER A 16 -6.36 5.08 -12.03
N GLY A 17 -5.70 6.24 -11.94
CA GLY A 17 -6.36 7.52 -11.67
C GLY A 17 -6.50 7.85 -10.17
N ILE A 18 -5.90 7.05 -9.28
CA ILE A 18 -5.81 7.38 -7.87
C ILE A 18 -4.72 8.43 -7.68
N SER A 19 -5.09 9.59 -7.12
CA SER A 19 -4.14 10.66 -6.84
C SER A 19 -3.06 10.19 -5.86
N THR A 20 -1.81 10.43 -6.20
CA THR A 20 -0.71 10.23 -5.26
C THR A 20 -0.76 11.28 -4.15
N PHE A 21 -0.09 11.00 -3.02
CA PHE A 21 -0.20 11.87 -1.85
C PHE A 21 0.62 13.15 -1.96
N ARG A 22 1.77 13.10 -2.65
CA ARG A 22 2.81 14.16 -2.62
C ARG A 22 3.03 14.86 -3.96
N ASP A 23 2.32 14.50 -5.01
CA ASP A 23 2.41 15.22 -6.27
C ASP A 23 1.70 16.58 -6.16
N ALA A 24 2.10 17.54 -6.97
CA ALA A 24 1.45 18.85 -7.04
C ALA A 24 -0.05 18.69 -7.35
N GLY A 25 -0.92 19.25 -6.51
CA GLY A 25 -2.35 19.02 -6.54
C GLY A 25 -2.79 17.65 -6.00
N GLY A 26 -1.88 16.91 -5.36
CA GLY A 26 -2.16 15.64 -4.70
C GLY A 26 -3.01 15.77 -3.45
N LEU A 27 -3.21 14.66 -2.74
CA LEU A 27 -4.13 14.61 -1.62
C LEU A 27 -3.72 15.52 -0.47
N TRP A 28 -2.41 15.61 -0.17
CA TRP A 28 -1.90 16.42 0.94
C TRP A 28 -1.97 17.93 0.70
N ASP A 29 -2.11 18.36 -0.55
CA ASP A 29 -2.35 19.78 -0.87
C ASP A 29 -3.77 20.23 -0.50
N ARG A 30 -4.74 19.30 -0.53
CA ARG A 30 -6.15 19.56 -0.23
C ARG A 30 -6.52 19.25 1.22
N TYR A 31 -5.91 18.22 1.77
CA TYR A 31 -6.18 17.71 3.12
C TYR A 31 -4.84 17.54 3.84
N PRO A 32 -4.47 18.47 4.71
CA PRO A 32 -3.27 18.32 5.53
C PRO A 32 -3.27 16.98 6.29
N VAL A 33 -2.14 16.28 6.24
CA VAL A 33 -1.99 14.94 6.83
C VAL A 33 -2.39 14.91 8.30
N GLU A 34 -2.10 15.98 9.02
CA GLU A 34 -2.41 16.15 10.45
C GLU A 34 -3.91 16.20 10.74
N GLN A 35 -4.74 16.50 9.73
CA GLN A 35 -6.20 16.55 9.88
C GLN A 35 -6.88 15.22 9.58
N VAL A 36 -6.37 14.44 8.61
CA VAL A 36 -7.10 13.28 8.08
C VAL A 36 -6.37 11.95 8.24
N ALA A 37 -5.10 11.96 8.62
CA ALA A 37 -4.28 10.75 8.71
C ALA A 37 -3.45 10.68 10.00
N THR A 38 -3.99 11.18 11.10
CA THR A 38 -3.41 11.06 12.45
C THR A 38 -4.50 10.77 13.49
N PRO A 39 -4.17 10.11 14.61
CA PRO A 39 -5.11 9.93 15.73
C PRO A 39 -5.65 11.26 16.29
N GLU A 40 -4.80 12.29 16.35
CA GLU A 40 -5.16 13.63 16.83
C GLU A 40 -6.14 14.31 15.88
N GLY A 41 -5.96 14.16 14.56
CA GLY A 41 -6.89 14.67 13.56
C GLY A 41 -8.27 14.02 13.71
N TYR A 42 -8.30 12.71 13.89
CA TYR A 42 -9.54 11.97 14.14
C TYR A 42 -10.24 12.38 15.44
N GLN A 43 -9.49 12.56 16.53
CA GLN A 43 -10.06 13.03 17.81
C GLN A 43 -10.65 14.43 17.70
N ARG A 44 -10.03 15.31 16.90
CA ARG A 44 -10.46 16.69 16.70
C ARG A 44 -11.73 16.79 15.85
N ASP A 45 -11.77 16.07 14.75
CA ASP A 45 -12.89 16.07 13.80
C ASP A 45 -13.08 14.69 13.16
N PRO A 46 -13.74 13.77 13.87
CA PRO A 46 -13.98 12.42 13.33
C PRO A 46 -14.88 12.43 12.09
N ALA A 47 -15.79 13.41 11.97
CA ALA A 47 -16.68 13.52 10.82
C ALA A 47 -15.89 13.85 9.55
N LEU A 48 -14.96 14.81 9.63
CA LEU A 48 -14.07 15.16 8.52
C LEU A 48 -13.27 13.92 8.05
N VAL A 49 -12.66 13.20 9.01
CA VAL A 49 -11.84 12.02 8.69
C VAL A 49 -12.69 10.91 8.06
N ILE A 50 -13.86 10.60 8.63
CA ILE A 50 -14.76 9.59 8.08
C ILE A 50 -15.18 9.97 6.66
N ASN A 51 -15.56 11.21 6.40
CA ASN A 51 -15.94 11.69 5.07
C ASN A 51 -14.79 11.62 4.08
N PHE A 52 -13.57 12.00 4.49
CA PHE A 52 -12.37 11.87 3.67
C PHE A 52 -12.17 10.44 3.18
N TYR A 53 -12.28 9.45 4.06
CA TYR A 53 -12.12 8.04 3.66
C TYR A 53 -13.34 7.49 2.91
N ASN A 54 -14.55 7.99 3.14
CA ASN A 54 -15.72 7.66 2.31
C ASN A 54 -15.51 8.09 0.85
N GLU A 55 -15.01 9.31 0.63
CA GLU A 55 -14.65 9.79 -0.72
C GLU A 55 -13.59 8.89 -1.39
N ARG A 56 -12.58 8.45 -0.62
CA ARG A 56 -11.56 7.51 -1.14
C ARG A 56 -12.16 6.16 -1.50
N ARG A 57 -13.07 5.62 -0.68
CA ARG A 57 -13.78 4.36 -1.00
C ARG A 57 -14.62 4.51 -2.27
N LYS A 58 -15.36 5.61 -2.39
CA LYS A 58 -16.13 5.90 -3.60
C LYS A 58 -15.24 5.93 -4.84
N GLN A 59 -14.12 6.65 -4.79
CA GLN A 59 -13.15 6.68 -5.88
C GLN A 59 -12.61 5.28 -6.22
N LEU A 60 -12.30 4.47 -5.19
CA LEU A 60 -11.78 3.11 -5.38
C LEU A 60 -12.77 2.21 -6.13
N LEU A 61 -14.07 2.40 -5.97
CA LEU A 61 -15.10 1.65 -6.71
C LEU A 61 -15.11 1.98 -8.21
N GLU A 62 -14.68 3.18 -8.60
CA GLU A 62 -14.70 3.66 -9.98
C GLU A 62 -13.46 3.29 -10.78
N VAL A 63 -12.35 2.95 -10.12
CA VAL A 63 -11.07 2.64 -10.76
C VAL A 63 -10.86 1.14 -10.96
N LYS A 64 -9.93 0.81 -11.84
CA LYS A 64 -9.52 -0.58 -12.13
C LYS A 64 -8.03 -0.76 -11.88
N PRO A 65 -7.58 -2.00 -11.62
CA PRO A 65 -6.15 -2.31 -11.60
C PRO A 65 -5.47 -1.86 -12.89
N THR A 66 -4.21 -1.48 -12.78
CA THR A 66 -3.38 -1.17 -13.95
C THR A 66 -2.81 -2.45 -14.56
N ARG A 67 -2.26 -2.34 -15.77
CA ARG A 67 -1.51 -3.44 -16.36
C ARG A 67 -0.32 -3.87 -15.47
N GLY A 68 0.28 -2.94 -14.73
CA GLY A 68 1.35 -3.25 -13.77
C GLY A 68 0.89 -4.22 -12.67
N HIS A 69 -0.30 -4.01 -12.09
CA HIS A 69 -0.89 -4.93 -11.11
C HIS A 69 -1.12 -6.33 -11.70
N GLU A 70 -1.69 -6.41 -12.91
CA GLU A 70 -1.93 -7.68 -13.61
C GLU A 70 -0.62 -8.42 -13.90
N LEU A 71 0.41 -7.71 -14.36
CA LEU A 71 1.72 -8.30 -14.64
C LEU A 71 2.41 -8.84 -13.40
N LEU A 72 2.25 -8.18 -12.24
CA LEU A 72 2.73 -8.73 -10.95
C LEU A 72 2.03 -10.04 -10.60
N ALA A 73 0.71 -10.12 -10.75
CA ALA A 73 -0.03 -11.35 -10.54
C ALA A 73 0.39 -12.46 -11.52
N GLU A 74 0.68 -12.12 -12.79
CA GLU A 74 1.20 -13.08 -13.76
C GLU A 74 2.54 -13.69 -13.35
N LEU A 75 3.41 -12.94 -12.63
CA LEU A 75 4.70 -13.42 -12.15
C LEU A 75 4.58 -14.61 -11.17
N GLU A 76 3.42 -14.79 -10.53
CA GLU A 76 3.16 -15.94 -9.64
C GLU A 76 3.26 -17.29 -10.36
N LYS A 77 3.18 -17.31 -11.69
CA LYS A 77 3.41 -18.51 -12.48
C LYS A 77 4.88 -18.99 -12.43
N ASN A 78 5.81 -18.09 -12.16
CA ASN A 78 7.25 -18.33 -12.24
C ASN A 78 7.97 -18.16 -10.89
N PHE A 79 7.38 -17.42 -9.95
CA PHE A 79 7.97 -17.04 -8.67
C PHE A 79 6.98 -17.26 -7.51
N HIS A 80 7.50 -17.41 -6.29
CA HIS A 80 6.73 -17.19 -5.09
C HIS A 80 6.68 -15.67 -4.86
N VAL A 81 5.61 -15.01 -5.30
CA VAL A 81 5.48 -13.56 -5.21
C VAL A 81 4.82 -13.18 -3.90
N THR A 82 5.43 -12.24 -3.18
CA THR A 82 4.83 -11.56 -2.02
C THR A 82 4.79 -10.07 -2.31
N VAL A 83 3.61 -9.48 -2.32
CA VAL A 83 3.43 -8.04 -2.44
C VAL A 83 3.35 -7.44 -1.05
N VAL A 84 4.26 -6.56 -0.71
CA VAL A 84 4.22 -5.71 0.49
C VAL A 84 3.83 -4.32 0.03
N THR A 85 2.63 -3.88 0.37
CA THR A 85 2.12 -2.61 -0.14
C THR A 85 1.93 -1.57 0.96
N GLN A 86 2.33 -0.34 0.64
CA GLN A 86 2.00 0.86 1.42
C GLN A 86 0.62 1.42 1.05
N ASN A 87 0.06 0.94 -0.07
CA ASN A 87 -1.24 1.38 -0.54
C ASN A 87 -2.36 0.74 0.28
N ILE A 88 -3.43 1.49 0.42
CA ILE A 88 -4.62 1.08 1.16
C ILE A 88 -5.75 0.60 0.22
N ASP A 89 -5.53 0.70 -1.10
CA ASP A 89 -6.45 0.16 -2.11
C ASP A 89 -6.34 -1.37 -2.22
N ASN A 90 -7.31 -2.00 -2.87
CA ASN A 90 -7.38 -3.44 -3.13
C ASN A 90 -7.07 -3.79 -4.59
N LEU A 91 -6.25 -2.99 -5.28
CA LEU A 91 -6.01 -3.19 -6.70
C LEU A 91 -5.13 -4.41 -6.99
N HIS A 92 -4.24 -4.77 -6.07
CA HIS A 92 -3.46 -6.01 -6.17
C HIS A 92 -4.35 -7.26 -6.11
N GLU A 93 -5.28 -7.31 -5.16
CA GLU A 93 -6.28 -8.39 -5.03
C GLU A 93 -7.14 -8.48 -6.28
N ARG A 94 -7.65 -7.33 -6.74
CA ARG A 94 -8.52 -7.26 -7.93
C ARG A 94 -7.80 -7.64 -9.21
N ALA A 95 -6.47 -7.50 -9.26
CA ALA A 95 -5.63 -7.95 -10.35
C ALA A 95 -5.28 -9.45 -10.28
N GLY A 96 -5.54 -10.11 -9.14
CA GLY A 96 -5.34 -11.53 -8.94
C GLY A 96 -4.06 -11.91 -8.19
N SER A 97 -3.33 -10.96 -7.59
CA SER A 97 -2.23 -11.29 -6.68
C SER A 97 -2.76 -12.06 -5.46
N SER A 98 -2.08 -13.16 -5.10
CA SER A 98 -2.57 -14.10 -4.08
C SER A 98 -1.99 -13.89 -2.69
N HIS A 99 -0.83 -13.24 -2.57
CA HIS A 99 -0.17 -13.02 -1.29
C HIS A 99 0.25 -11.56 -1.13
N ILE A 100 -0.54 -10.83 -0.34
CA ILE A 100 -0.41 -9.38 -0.17
C ILE A 100 -0.35 -9.05 1.33
N ILE A 101 0.57 -8.19 1.70
CA ILE A 101 0.74 -7.65 3.06
C ILE A 101 0.49 -6.14 3.00
N HIS A 102 -0.59 -5.68 3.59
CA HIS A 102 -0.94 -4.27 3.70
C HIS A 102 -0.29 -3.64 4.91
N LEU A 103 0.76 -2.83 4.72
CA LEU A 103 1.47 -2.17 5.83
C LEU A 103 0.63 -1.09 6.51
N HIS A 104 -0.23 -0.42 5.75
CA HIS A 104 -0.98 0.74 6.24
C HIS A 104 -2.48 0.50 6.34
N GLY A 105 -2.89 -0.75 6.42
CA GLY A 105 -4.31 -1.13 6.48
C GLY A 105 -5.00 -1.13 5.11
N GLU A 106 -6.31 -1.24 5.13
CA GLU A 106 -7.13 -1.49 3.94
C GLU A 106 -8.35 -0.59 3.92
N LEU A 107 -8.50 0.17 2.83
CA LEU A 107 -9.57 1.16 2.67
C LEU A 107 -10.98 0.54 2.66
N THR A 108 -11.08 -0.72 2.21
CA THR A 108 -12.35 -1.48 2.19
C THR A 108 -12.78 -1.97 3.56
N LYS A 109 -11.94 -1.82 4.59
CA LYS A 109 -12.23 -2.27 5.95
C LYS A 109 -12.44 -1.11 6.91
N VAL A 110 -13.18 -1.42 7.97
CA VAL A 110 -13.42 -0.53 9.12
C VAL A 110 -13.15 -1.27 10.42
N CYS A 111 -12.89 -0.54 11.48
CA CYS A 111 -12.55 -1.12 12.78
C CYS A 111 -13.10 -0.28 13.95
N SER A 112 -12.91 -0.78 15.17
CA SER A 112 -13.18 -0.02 16.39
C SER A 112 -12.26 1.20 16.49
N SER A 113 -12.79 2.33 16.93
CA SER A 113 -11.98 3.52 17.22
C SER A 113 -11.17 3.38 18.53
N ARG A 114 -11.53 2.44 19.41
CA ARG A 114 -10.84 2.17 20.66
C ARG A 114 -9.76 1.10 20.51
N ASP A 115 -10.08 0.02 19.78
CA ASP A 115 -9.22 -1.16 19.62
C ASP A 115 -9.13 -1.56 18.14
N PRO A 116 -8.40 -0.74 17.34
CA PRO A 116 -8.40 -0.83 15.88
C PRO A 116 -7.78 -2.11 15.32
N HIS A 117 -6.97 -2.80 16.12
CA HIS A 117 -6.27 -4.02 15.68
C HIS A 117 -6.92 -5.31 16.16
N ASN A 118 -8.00 -5.23 16.92
CA ASN A 118 -8.73 -6.40 17.37
C ASN A 118 -9.52 -7.02 16.20
N PRO A 119 -9.20 -8.25 15.76
CA PRO A 119 -9.82 -8.87 14.60
C PRO A 119 -11.35 -9.05 14.76
N HIS A 120 -11.86 -9.13 15.99
CA HIS A 120 -13.31 -9.20 16.25
C HIS A 120 -14.06 -7.91 15.89
N TYR A 121 -13.34 -6.77 15.77
CA TYR A 121 -13.94 -5.47 15.49
C TYR A 121 -13.56 -4.94 14.11
N ILE A 122 -12.84 -5.74 13.31
CA ILE A 122 -12.55 -5.42 11.91
C ILE A 122 -13.65 -5.98 11.04
N LYS A 123 -14.24 -5.15 10.19
CA LYS A 123 -15.31 -5.53 9.26
C LYS A 123 -14.93 -5.06 7.86
N GLU A 124 -15.07 -5.94 6.88
CA GLU A 124 -15.03 -5.56 5.48
C GLU A 124 -16.36 -4.96 5.05
N LEU A 125 -16.30 -3.84 4.35
CA LEU A 125 -17.47 -3.17 3.78
C LEU A 125 -17.76 -3.74 2.39
N LYS A 126 -19.02 -3.98 2.10
CA LYS A 126 -19.45 -4.29 0.74
C LYS A 126 -19.40 -3.02 -0.13
N PRO A 127 -19.22 -3.16 -1.45
CA PRO A 127 -19.21 -1.99 -2.35
C PRO A 127 -20.42 -1.07 -2.21
N GLU A 128 -21.61 -1.64 -2.01
CA GLU A 128 -22.85 -0.90 -1.80
C GLU A 128 -23.00 -0.27 -0.40
N GLU A 129 -22.17 -0.69 0.56
CA GLU A 129 -22.14 -0.22 1.96
C GLU A 129 -20.86 0.56 2.26
N TYR A 130 -20.22 1.18 1.26
CA TYR A 130 -18.91 1.82 1.41
C TYR A 130 -18.92 3.03 2.35
N GLU A 131 -20.07 3.66 2.56
CA GLU A 131 -20.21 4.86 3.35
C GLU A 131 -20.35 4.53 4.84
N VAL A 132 -19.47 5.10 5.65
CA VAL A 132 -19.54 5.08 7.12
C VAL A 132 -20.09 6.39 7.60
N LYS A 133 -21.00 6.36 8.58
CA LYS A 133 -21.66 7.55 9.16
C LYS A 133 -21.23 7.75 10.61
N MET A 134 -21.31 9.01 11.04
CA MET A 134 -21.22 9.30 12.46
C MET A 134 -22.38 8.61 13.19
N GLY A 135 -22.05 7.85 14.25
CA GLY A 135 -22.98 7.02 14.98
C GLY A 135 -22.92 5.53 14.65
N ASP A 136 -22.31 5.13 13.51
CA ASP A 136 -22.09 3.72 13.19
C ASP A 136 -21.13 3.08 14.21
N LYS A 137 -21.53 1.94 14.77
CA LYS A 137 -20.84 1.30 15.89
C LYS A 137 -20.07 0.05 15.48
N ALA A 138 -18.88 -0.07 16.03
CA ALA A 138 -18.14 -1.32 16.06
C ALA A 138 -18.74 -2.31 17.07
N GLY A 139 -18.26 -3.56 17.07
CA GLY A 139 -18.75 -4.59 17.99
C GLY A 139 -18.57 -4.29 19.48
N ASP A 140 -17.66 -3.37 19.83
CA ASP A 140 -17.44 -2.89 21.20
C ASP A 140 -18.24 -1.63 21.55
N GLY A 141 -19.15 -1.21 20.67
CA GLY A 141 -20.03 -0.05 20.86
C GLY A 141 -19.37 1.31 20.59
N THR A 142 -18.10 1.35 20.19
CA THR A 142 -17.42 2.59 19.81
C THR A 142 -17.72 2.97 18.36
N GLN A 143 -17.39 4.21 17.96
CA GLN A 143 -17.52 4.65 16.57
C GLN A 143 -16.68 3.78 15.65
N LEU A 144 -17.22 3.38 14.50
CA LEU A 144 -16.44 2.81 13.41
C LEU A 144 -15.48 3.86 12.85
N ARG A 145 -14.23 3.45 12.66
CA ARG A 145 -13.22 4.24 11.94
C ARG A 145 -12.66 3.44 10.74
N PRO A 146 -12.02 4.11 9.76
CA PRO A 146 -11.28 3.41 8.70
C PRO A 146 -10.20 2.48 9.29
N PHE A 147 -10.06 1.29 8.75
CA PHE A 147 -8.99 0.35 9.13
C PHE A 147 -7.69 0.75 8.43
N ILE A 148 -7.16 1.89 8.81
CA ILE A 148 -5.96 2.51 8.26
C ILE A 148 -4.96 2.75 9.39
N VAL A 149 -3.69 2.49 9.13
CA VAL A 149 -2.59 2.87 10.03
C VAL A 149 -2.25 4.33 9.76
N TRP A 150 -2.51 5.18 10.72
CA TRP A 150 -2.23 6.61 10.65
C TRP A 150 -0.81 6.94 11.06
N PHE A 151 -0.32 8.10 10.64
CA PHE A 151 0.95 8.61 11.12
C PHE A 151 0.93 8.74 12.65
N GLY A 152 1.98 8.22 13.30
CA GLY A 152 2.05 8.13 14.77
C GLY A 152 1.55 6.80 15.35
N GLU A 153 0.83 5.99 14.59
CA GLU A 153 0.45 4.64 14.99
C GLU A 153 1.55 3.62 14.64
N ALA A 154 1.61 2.53 15.38
CA ALA A 154 2.46 1.38 15.04
C ALA A 154 1.98 0.75 13.72
N VAL A 155 2.92 0.17 12.97
CA VAL A 155 2.65 -0.58 11.74
C VAL A 155 2.69 -2.08 12.06
N PRO A 156 1.55 -2.74 12.34
CA PRO A 156 1.55 -4.11 12.86
C PRO A 156 2.19 -5.11 11.93
N GLU A 157 1.97 -4.95 10.62
CA GLU A 157 2.44 -5.89 9.60
C GLU A 157 3.92 -5.73 9.21
N ILE A 158 4.65 -4.79 9.84
CA ILE A 158 6.06 -4.58 9.48
C ILE A 158 6.93 -5.79 9.78
N GLU A 159 6.69 -6.48 10.91
CA GLU A 159 7.45 -7.67 11.29
C GLU A 159 7.17 -8.83 10.33
N THR A 160 5.91 -9.01 9.94
CA THR A 160 5.51 -9.97 8.91
C THR A 160 6.23 -9.68 7.60
N ALA A 161 6.23 -8.43 7.15
CA ALA A 161 6.91 -8.02 5.92
C ALA A 161 8.42 -8.30 5.97
N ILE A 162 9.08 -8.00 7.09
CA ILE A 162 10.52 -8.27 7.29
C ILE A 162 10.82 -9.76 7.08
N GLN A 163 10.01 -10.67 7.64
CA GLN A 163 10.21 -12.12 7.50
C GLN A 163 10.21 -12.60 6.05
N TYR A 164 9.41 -11.97 5.17
CA TYR A 164 9.42 -12.26 3.73
C TYR A 164 10.59 -11.61 3.02
N VAL A 165 10.91 -10.36 3.36
CA VAL A 165 12.02 -9.62 2.75
C VAL A 165 13.36 -10.31 3.04
N GLU A 166 13.58 -10.84 4.24
CA GLU A 166 14.80 -11.58 4.61
C GLU A 166 15.00 -12.87 3.82
N LYS A 167 13.96 -13.37 3.16
CA LYS A 167 14.01 -14.61 2.33
C LYS A 167 13.96 -14.30 0.82
N ALA A 168 14.00 -13.03 0.44
CA ALA A 168 13.90 -12.64 -0.95
C ALA A 168 15.16 -13.04 -1.74
N ASP A 169 14.96 -13.69 -2.88
CA ASP A 169 15.98 -13.86 -3.91
C ASP A 169 16.00 -12.64 -4.84
N ILE A 170 14.83 -12.02 -5.02
CA ILE A 170 14.61 -10.82 -5.83
C ILE A 170 13.74 -9.86 -5.03
N PHE A 171 14.18 -8.62 -4.91
CA PHE A 171 13.43 -7.55 -4.26
C PHE A 171 13.13 -6.42 -5.24
N VAL A 172 11.87 -6.05 -5.38
CA VAL A 172 11.42 -5.03 -6.34
C VAL A 172 10.74 -3.90 -5.60
N ILE A 173 11.14 -2.68 -5.90
CA ILE A 173 10.55 -1.45 -5.34
C ILE A 173 9.81 -0.75 -6.47
N ILE A 174 8.51 -0.45 -6.28
CA ILE A 174 7.68 0.16 -7.33
C ILE A 174 6.90 1.36 -6.78
N GLY A 175 7.09 2.53 -7.39
CA GLY A 175 6.24 3.69 -7.17
C GLY A 175 6.24 4.23 -5.75
N THR A 176 7.38 4.17 -5.06
CA THR A 176 7.56 4.74 -3.73
C THR A 176 8.85 5.57 -3.65
N SER A 177 8.75 6.72 -3.02
CA SER A 177 9.90 7.60 -2.78
C SER A 177 10.82 7.13 -1.67
N LEU A 178 10.50 6.01 -0.98
CA LEU A 178 11.23 5.49 0.19
C LEU A 178 11.41 6.52 1.33
N ASN A 179 10.44 7.43 1.50
CA ASN A 179 10.48 8.48 2.54
C ASN A 179 9.58 8.18 3.73
N VAL A 180 8.78 7.11 3.68
CA VAL A 180 7.85 6.72 4.74
C VAL A 180 8.42 5.53 5.51
N TYR A 181 8.75 5.75 6.76
CA TYR A 181 9.20 4.70 7.68
C TYR A 181 8.01 4.13 8.48
N PRO A 182 8.05 2.84 8.86
CA PRO A 182 9.17 1.89 8.71
C PRO A 182 9.27 1.20 7.34
N ALA A 183 8.33 1.40 6.40
CA ALA A 183 8.30 0.73 5.10
C ALA A 183 9.60 0.93 4.29
N ALA A 184 10.13 2.16 4.25
CA ALA A 184 11.39 2.48 3.58
C ALA A 184 12.57 1.68 4.13
N GLY A 185 12.54 1.34 5.41
CA GLY A 185 13.56 0.53 6.10
C GLY A 185 13.64 -0.94 5.63
N LEU A 186 12.62 -1.45 4.96
CA LEU A 186 12.59 -2.84 4.48
C LEU A 186 13.78 -3.18 3.56
N LEU A 187 14.29 -2.21 2.80
CA LEU A 187 15.46 -2.39 1.94
C LEU A 187 16.70 -2.87 2.71
N HIS A 188 16.82 -2.53 3.99
CA HIS A 188 17.95 -2.93 4.83
C HIS A 188 17.92 -4.42 5.22
N TYR A 189 16.75 -5.04 5.19
CA TYR A 189 16.57 -6.46 5.51
C TYR A 189 16.77 -7.39 4.31
N VAL A 190 16.88 -6.83 3.11
CA VAL A 190 17.07 -7.62 1.88
C VAL A 190 18.43 -8.32 1.92
N PRO A 191 18.52 -9.65 1.68
CA PRO A 191 19.77 -10.40 1.68
C PRO A 191 20.81 -9.80 0.72
N ARG A 192 22.09 -9.85 1.09
CA ARG A 192 23.17 -9.31 0.24
C ARG A 192 23.25 -9.93 -1.15
N GLY A 193 22.86 -11.19 -1.28
CA GLY A 193 22.86 -11.92 -2.55
C GLY A 193 21.61 -11.74 -3.41
N ALA A 194 20.58 -11.04 -2.89
CA ALA A 194 19.35 -10.80 -3.64
C ALA A 194 19.55 -9.72 -4.71
N GLU A 195 18.94 -9.94 -5.87
CA GLU A 195 18.83 -8.92 -6.92
C GLU A 195 17.83 -7.86 -6.51
N VAL A 196 18.15 -6.58 -6.72
CA VAL A 196 17.25 -5.48 -6.36
C VAL A 196 16.93 -4.64 -7.58
N TYR A 197 15.64 -4.39 -7.79
CA TYR A 197 15.10 -3.57 -8.86
C TYR A 197 14.32 -2.39 -8.27
N LEU A 198 14.41 -1.24 -8.92
CA LEU A 198 13.64 -0.03 -8.59
C LEU A 198 12.92 0.44 -9.85
N ILE A 199 11.60 0.52 -9.78
CA ILE A 199 10.71 0.99 -10.85
C ILE A 199 10.04 2.26 -10.38
N ASP A 200 10.45 3.40 -10.95
CA ASP A 200 9.82 4.70 -10.70
C ASP A 200 10.15 5.64 -11.87
N PRO A 201 9.21 6.46 -12.37
CA PRO A 201 9.49 7.42 -13.43
C PRO A 201 10.39 8.57 -12.99
N LYS A 202 10.50 8.80 -11.67
CA LYS A 202 11.34 9.85 -11.08
C LYS A 202 12.55 9.21 -10.39
N PRO A 203 13.68 9.91 -10.31
CA PRO A 203 14.81 9.48 -9.50
C PRO A 203 14.40 9.30 -8.03
N VAL A 204 14.79 8.19 -7.43
CA VAL A 204 14.55 7.89 -6.00
C VAL A 204 15.88 7.73 -5.30
N ASP A 205 16.08 8.43 -4.19
CA ASP A 205 17.24 8.24 -3.33
C ASP A 205 16.99 7.02 -2.43
N THR A 206 17.80 5.99 -2.64
CA THR A 206 17.67 4.74 -1.90
C THR A 206 18.53 4.70 -0.63
N HIS A 207 19.36 5.72 -0.39
CA HIS A 207 20.25 5.82 0.77
C HIS A 207 21.07 4.55 1.06
N THR A 208 21.45 3.83 0.00
CA THR A 208 22.20 2.57 0.12
C THR A 208 23.37 2.55 -0.87
N SER A 209 24.46 1.85 -0.48
CA SER A 209 25.59 1.55 -1.38
C SER A 209 25.37 0.28 -2.19
N ARG A 210 24.23 -0.37 -2.05
CA ARG A 210 23.86 -1.60 -2.76
C ARG A 210 23.66 -1.31 -4.24
N SER A 211 24.05 -2.26 -5.11
CA SER A 211 23.71 -2.20 -6.52
C SER A 211 22.20 -2.42 -6.70
N ILE A 212 21.55 -1.49 -7.42
CA ILE A 212 20.13 -1.53 -7.74
C ILE A 212 19.96 -1.34 -9.25
N HIS A 213 19.19 -2.23 -9.87
CA HIS A 213 18.78 -2.08 -11.27
C HIS A 213 17.61 -1.09 -11.35
N VAL A 214 17.88 0.11 -11.86
CA VAL A 214 16.87 1.17 -11.98
C VAL A 214 16.18 1.08 -13.33
N ILE A 215 14.86 0.95 -13.30
CA ILE A 215 13.96 1.01 -14.45
C ILE A 215 13.18 2.32 -14.34
N GLN A 216 13.61 3.36 -15.05
CA GLN A 216 13.03 4.70 -14.94
C GLN A 216 11.75 4.81 -15.80
N LYS A 217 10.69 4.11 -15.38
CA LYS A 217 9.41 4.01 -16.07
C LYS A 217 8.25 4.00 -15.07
N GLY A 218 7.02 4.27 -15.56
CA GLY A 218 5.80 4.03 -14.80
C GLY A 218 5.61 2.55 -14.47
N ALA A 219 4.68 2.25 -13.57
CA ALA A 219 4.51 0.90 -13.04
C ALA A 219 4.23 -0.14 -14.14
N SER A 220 3.31 0.14 -15.07
CA SER A 220 2.94 -0.83 -16.11
C SER A 220 4.09 -1.15 -17.07
N GLU A 221 4.75 -0.15 -17.60
CA GLU A 221 5.89 -0.35 -18.50
C GLU A 221 7.10 -0.92 -17.75
N GLY A 222 7.32 -0.47 -16.52
CA GLY A 222 8.42 -0.92 -15.68
C GLY A 222 8.32 -2.39 -15.30
N VAL A 223 7.14 -2.87 -14.93
CA VAL A 223 6.92 -4.30 -14.64
C VAL A 223 7.02 -5.15 -15.92
N ALA A 224 6.57 -4.64 -17.07
CA ALA A 224 6.77 -5.33 -18.34
C ALA A 224 8.26 -5.50 -18.68
N GLU A 225 9.09 -4.47 -18.46
CA GLU A 225 10.55 -4.57 -18.63
C GLU A 225 11.18 -5.51 -17.60
N LEU A 226 10.74 -5.46 -16.35
CA LEU A 226 11.19 -6.38 -15.30
C LEU A 226 10.98 -7.83 -15.71
N LYS A 227 9.81 -8.18 -16.25
CA LYS A 227 9.54 -9.55 -16.76
C LYS A 227 10.55 -9.99 -17.80
N GLN A 228 10.89 -9.11 -18.76
CA GLN A 228 11.91 -9.40 -19.78
C GLN A 228 13.30 -9.64 -19.15
N LEU A 229 13.69 -8.80 -18.19
CA LEU A 229 14.96 -8.94 -17.47
C LEU A 229 15.03 -10.25 -16.66
N LEU A 230 13.91 -10.69 -16.12
CA LEU A 230 13.79 -11.96 -15.38
C LEU A 230 13.64 -13.18 -16.30
N GLY A 231 13.51 -13.00 -17.61
CA GLY A 231 13.41 -14.08 -18.61
C GLY A 231 12.06 -14.80 -18.64
N VAL A 232 10.95 -14.10 -18.29
CA VAL A 232 9.60 -14.68 -18.20
C VAL A 232 8.54 -13.81 -18.88
#